data_de57ddba27854de6d90eb48554d95f84
#
_entry.id   de57ddba27854de6d90eb48554d95f84
#
_cell.length_a   1.000
_cell.length_b   1.000
_cell.length_c   1.000
_cell.angle_alpha   90.00
_cell.angle_beta   90.00
_cell.angle_gamma   90.00
#
_symmetry.space_group_name_H-M   'P 1'
#
loop_
_entity.id
_entity.type
_entity.pdbx_description
1 polymer ?
#
loop_
_entity_poly.entity_id
_entity_poly.type
_entity_poly.pdbx_seq_one_letter_code
_entity_poly.pdbx_strand_id
1 'polypeptide(L)'
;MIKKILVSQPAPTTPKSPYFDIAEKYGVEFDFQPLIKVEGISTREFRDQRVNILDHTAVVFNSKHAIENFFRLCGELRVKLPEDMKYYGLSEQIILYIQNFVQYRKRKVFFGSSGRWPELVQTMYKHKGEKFLIPQSDVHSTEVQNLLDEKKLKYTQCVMYRTVCNPLSADALRDVDMVVLFTPAGVHSLLTSFPDFKQSNVRLACFGAATQKAMEEAGLAIDLIAPTPGAPSITKSIEQYLEEEKKKDAEAKATKTKKTTAKKATTAKAPAKKAATTTKKAATAKAKKE
;
A
#
# COMPACT_ATOMS: atom_id res chain seq x y z
N MET A 1 -2.40 20.39 7.97
CA MET A 1 -3.50 19.42 8.23
C MET A 1 -3.69 18.57 7.00
N ILE A 2 -3.64 17.25 7.14
CA ILE A 2 -3.85 16.28 6.04
C ILE A 2 -5.32 16.26 5.66
N LYS A 3 -5.62 16.35 4.36
CA LYS A 3 -6.96 16.32 3.79
C LYS A 3 -7.16 15.16 2.84
N LYS A 4 -6.15 14.83 2.02
CA LYS A 4 -6.22 13.78 1.01
C LYS A 4 -5.09 12.78 1.17
N ILE A 5 -5.44 11.49 1.26
CA ILE A 5 -4.50 10.38 1.44
C ILE A 5 -4.66 9.42 0.27
N LEU A 6 -3.59 9.23 -0.52
CA LEU A 6 -3.54 8.23 -1.57
C LEU A 6 -3.08 6.90 -0.96
N VAL A 7 -3.87 5.85 -1.16
CA VAL A 7 -3.60 4.48 -0.68
C VAL A 7 -3.28 3.59 -1.88
N SER A 8 -2.07 3.03 -1.92
CA SER A 8 -1.59 2.21 -3.05
C SER A 8 -2.17 0.80 -3.10
N GLN A 9 -3.46 0.68 -2.75
CA GLN A 9 -4.23 -0.57 -2.77
C GLN A 9 -5.61 -0.33 -3.39
N PRO A 10 -6.29 -1.40 -3.85
CA PRO A 10 -7.69 -1.31 -4.25
C PRO A 10 -8.57 -0.83 -3.11
N ALA A 11 -9.67 -0.15 -3.44
CA ALA A 11 -10.66 0.26 -2.45
C ALA A 11 -11.22 -0.95 -1.67
N PRO A 12 -11.47 -0.80 -0.37
CA PRO A 12 -12.07 -1.86 0.43
C PRO A 12 -13.46 -2.23 -0.11
N THR A 13 -13.72 -3.53 -0.24
CA THR A 13 -15.04 -4.04 -0.68
C THR A 13 -16.05 -4.11 0.45
N THR A 14 -15.58 -4.08 1.69
CA THR A 14 -16.44 -4.15 2.89
C THR A 14 -16.82 -2.75 3.37
N PRO A 15 -18.12 -2.47 3.58
CA PRO A 15 -18.58 -1.16 4.05
C PRO A 15 -18.11 -0.82 5.48
N LYS A 16 -17.67 -1.82 6.26
CA LYS A 16 -17.10 -1.65 7.62
C LYS A 16 -15.57 -1.56 7.62
N SER A 17 -15.00 -0.91 6.64
CA SER A 17 -13.54 -0.73 6.61
C SER A 17 -13.12 0.41 7.54
N PRO A 18 -12.05 0.23 8.35
CA PRO A 18 -11.51 1.29 9.22
C PRO A 18 -11.15 2.59 8.49
N TYR A 19 -10.90 2.53 7.19
CA TYR A 19 -10.64 3.73 6.38
C TYR A 19 -11.84 4.68 6.36
N PHE A 20 -13.07 4.15 6.28
CA PHE A 20 -14.28 4.98 6.25
C PHE A 20 -14.53 5.65 7.61
N ASP A 21 -14.30 4.93 8.71
CA ASP A 21 -14.42 5.49 10.06
C ASP A 21 -13.41 6.63 10.29
N ILE A 22 -12.18 6.46 9.80
CA ILE A 22 -11.14 7.49 9.87
C ILE A 22 -11.52 8.70 8.99
N ALA A 23 -12.02 8.46 7.78
CA ALA A 23 -12.46 9.51 6.86
C ALA A 23 -13.51 10.40 7.53
N GLU A 24 -14.53 9.81 8.11
CA GLU A 24 -15.61 10.53 8.81
C GLU A 24 -15.09 11.26 10.06
N LYS A 25 -14.32 10.58 10.92
CA LYS A 25 -13.83 11.12 12.19
C LYS A 25 -12.88 12.31 12.02
N TYR A 26 -12.04 12.27 10.98
CA TYR A 26 -10.99 13.28 10.79
C TYR A 26 -11.24 14.24 9.63
N GLY A 27 -12.25 13.97 8.80
CA GLY A 27 -12.58 14.78 7.61
C GLY A 27 -11.50 14.67 6.53
N VAL A 28 -10.92 13.46 6.36
CA VAL A 28 -9.92 13.16 5.34
C VAL A 28 -10.52 12.35 4.21
N GLU A 29 -10.06 12.57 2.99
CA GLU A 29 -10.42 11.81 1.81
C GLU A 29 -9.38 10.72 1.57
N PHE A 30 -9.83 9.47 1.35
CA PHE A 30 -8.97 8.38 0.91
C PHE A 30 -9.17 8.11 -0.57
N ASP A 31 -8.09 8.25 -1.34
CA ASP A 31 -8.03 7.94 -2.77
C ASP A 31 -7.31 6.59 -2.94
N PHE A 32 -8.03 5.56 -3.37
CA PHE A 32 -7.50 4.22 -3.52
C PHE A 32 -7.05 3.98 -4.96
N GLN A 33 -5.74 3.99 -5.18
CA GLN A 33 -5.15 3.78 -6.50
C GLN A 33 -4.07 2.70 -6.42
N PRO A 34 -4.36 1.47 -6.86
CA PRO A 34 -3.36 0.41 -6.85
C PRO A 34 -2.20 0.74 -7.80
N LEU A 35 -0.99 0.85 -7.26
CA LEU A 35 0.23 1.14 -8.00
C LEU A 35 0.80 -0.07 -8.74
N ILE A 36 0.28 -1.24 -8.45
CA ILE A 36 0.67 -2.49 -9.08
C ILE A 36 -0.56 -3.24 -9.54
N LYS A 37 -0.42 -3.98 -10.62
CA LYS A 37 -1.44 -4.92 -11.10
C LYS A 37 -0.80 -6.26 -11.42
N VAL A 38 -1.60 -7.31 -11.34
CA VAL A 38 -1.19 -8.63 -11.78
C VAL A 38 -1.62 -8.83 -13.22
N GLU A 39 -0.66 -9.12 -14.09
CA GLU A 39 -0.91 -9.45 -15.50
C GLU A 39 -0.53 -10.89 -15.78
N GLY A 40 -1.40 -11.60 -16.49
CA GLY A 40 -1.07 -12.91 -17.02
C GLY A 40 -0.07 -12.79 -18.17
N ILE A 41 0.88 -13.70 -18.26
CA ILE A 41 1.76 -13.78 -19.43
C ILE A 41 0.99 -14.22 -20.66
N SER A 42 1.52 -13.90 -21.84
CA SER A 42 0.97 -14.34 -23.11
C SER A 42 1.21 -15.85 -23.35
N THR A 43 0.40 -16.46 -24.23
CA THR A 43 0.60 -17.85 -24.65
C THR A 43 1.95 -18.08 -25.32
N ARG A 44 2.51 -17.06 -25.98
CA ARG A 44 3.85 -17.11 -26.58
C ARG A 44 4.91 -17.23 -25.49
N GLU A 45 4.91 -16.33 -24.52
CA GLU A 45 5.85 -16.35 -23.40
C GLU A 45 5.75 -17.66 -22.59
N PHE A 46 4.54 -18.22 -22.44
CA PHE A 46 4.39 -19.52 -21.80
C PHE A 46 5.04 -20.65 -22.62
N ARG A 47 4.84 -20.67 -23.95
CA ARG A 47 5.47 -21.66 -24.83
C ARG A 47 7.00 -21.59 -24.82
N ASP A 48 7.56 -20.38 -24.71
CA ASP A 48 8.99 -20.15 -24.64
C ASP A 48 9.64 -20.83 -23.41
N GLN A 49 8.86 -21.06 -22.34
CA GLN A 49 9.32 -21.82 -21.16
C GLN A 49 9.41 -23.33 -21.40
N ARG A 50 8.90 -23.84 -22.53
CA ARG A 50 8.92 -25.27 -22.91
C ARG A 50 8.30 -26.20 -21.87
N VAL A 51 7.30 -25.72 -21.12
CA VAL A 51 6.55 -26.49 -20.14
C VAL A 51 5.29 -27.03 -20.78
N ASN A 52 5.09 -28.36 -20.73
CA ASN A 52 3.85 -28.97 -21.14
C ASN A 52 2.98 -29.30 -19.93
N ILE A 53 1.80 -28.70 -19.85
CA ILE A 53 0.86 -28.89 -18.73
C ILE A 53 0.46 -30.36 -18.57
N LEU A 54 0.27 -31.07 -19.70
CA LEU A 54 -0.19 -32.46 -19.72
C LEU A 54 0.85 -33.50 -19.27
N ASP A 55 2.12 -33.11 -19.13
CA ASP A 55 3.16 -33.98 -18.57
C ASP A 55 3.05 -34.12 -17.04
N HIS A 56 2.15 -33.36 -16.43
CA HIS A 56 1.95 -33.30 -14.99
C HIS A 56 0.63 -33.95 -14.57
N THR A 57 0.61 -34.54 -13.39
CA THR A 57 -0.55 -35.24 -12.82
C THR A 57 -1.22 -34.41 -11.71
N ALA A 58 -0.55 -33.35 -11.26
CA ALA A 58 -1.02 -32.49 -10.20
C ALA A 58 -0.60 -31.03 -10.45
N VAL A 59 -1.44 -30.10 -10.02
CA VAL A 59 -1.15 -28.65 -10.07
C VAL A 59 -1.20 -28.07 -8.66
N VAL A 60 -0.24 -27.21 -8.32
CA VAL A 60 -0.09 -26.61 -6.98
C VAL A 60 -0.30 -25.11 -7.05
N PHE A 61 -1.28 -24.59 -6.35
CA PHE A 61 -1.63 -23.17 -6.35
C PHE A 61 -1.30 -22.50 -5.02
N ASN A 62 -0.56 -21.40 -5.10
CA ASN A 62 -0.21 -20.55 -3.95
C ASN A 62 -1.11 -19.30 -3.83
N SER A 63 -1.89 -18.98 -4.86
CA SER A 63 -2.75 -17.79 -4.89
C SER A 63 -3.94 -17.99 -5.84
N LYS A 64 -4.96 -17.14 -5.71
CA LYS A 64 -6.08 -17.10 -6.66
C LYS A 64 -5.61 -16.67 -8.05
N HIS A 65 -4.65 -15.75 -8.14
CA HIS A 65 -4.07 -15.34 -9.43
C HIS A 65 -3.37 -16.49 -10.15
N ALA A 66 -2.72 -17.40 -9.42
CA ALA A 66 -2.15 -18.60 -10.01
C ALA A 66 -3.25 -19.49 -10.62
N ILE A 67 -4.40 -19.64 -9.96
CA ILE A 67 -5.55 -20.40 -10.45
C ILE A 67 -6.12 -19.73 -11.72
N GLU A 68 -6.43 -18.46 -11.66
CA GLU A 68 -7.02 -17.68 -12.77
C GLU A 68 -6.13 -17.77 -14.02
N ASN A 69 -4.84 -17.51 -13.88
CA ASN A 69 -3.92 -17.53 -15.02
C ASN A 69 -3.63 -18.94 -15.54
N PHE A 70 -3.63 -19.96 -14.71
CA PHE A 70 -3.53 -21.34 -15.13
C PHE A 70 -4.71 -21.72 -16.03
N PHE A 71 -5.94 -21.50 -15.59
CA PHE A 71 -7.13 -21.86 -16.36
C PHE A 71 -7.31 -20.97 -17.59
N ARG A 72 -6.94 -19.68 -17.53
CA ARG A 72 -6.90 -18.80 -18.70
C ARG A 72 -5.97 -19.37 -19.77
N LEU A 73 -4.72 -19.71 -19.40
CA LEU A 73 -3.76 -20.30 -20.34
C LEU A 73 -4.23 -21.65 -20.88
N CYS A 74 -4.82 -22.51 -20.05
CA CYS A 74 -5.43 -23.76 -20.53
C CYS A 74 -6.49 -23.50 -21.59
N GLY A 75 -7.35 -22.51 -21.39
CA GLY A 75 -8.38 -22.12 -22.37
C GLY A 75 -7.79 -21.58 -23.67
N GLU A 76 -6.86 -20.64 -23.59
CA GLU A 76 -6.19 -20.03 -24.74
C GLU A 76 -5.37 -21.05 -25.56
N LEU A 77 -4.71 -21.98 -24.88
CA LEU A 77 -3.94 -23.07 -25.49
C LEU A 77 -4.80 -24.26 -25.92
N ARG A 78 -6.10 -24.24 -25.61
CA ARG A 78 -7.06 -25.34 -25.84
C ARG A 78 -6.62 -26.67 -25.20
N VAL A 79 -5.98 -26.58 -24.02
CA VAL A 79 -5.55 -27.74 -23.25
C VAL A 79 -6.75 -28.32 -22.51
N LYS A 80 -7.08 -29.57 -22.77
CA LYS A 80 -8.10 -30.32 -22.01
C LYS A 80 -7.40 -31.05 -20.87
N LEU A 81 -7.68 -30.64 -19.64
CA LEU A 81 -7.10 -31.24 -18.46
C LEU A 81 -7.66 -32.66 -18.25
N PRO A 82 -6.82 -33.64 -17.86
CA PRO A 82 -7.26 -34.99 -17.53
C PRO A 82 -8.25 -34.98 -16.37
N GLU A 83 -9.23 -35.89 -16.40
CA GLU A 83 -10.21 -35.99 -15.32
C GLU A 83 -9.58 -36.36 -13.97
N ASP A 84 -8.45 -37.06 -13.96
CA ASP A 84 -7.73 -37.50 -12.77
C ASP A 84 -6.71 -36.47 -12.25
N MET A 85 -6.55 -35.32 -12.93
CA MET A 85 -5.71 -34.22 -12.44
C MET A 85 -6.03 -33.87 -11.00
N LYS A 86 -4.98 -33.79 -10.16
CA LYS A 86 -5.09 -33.41 -8.76
C LYS A 86 -4.74 -31.95 -8.56
N TYR A 87 -5.35 -31.32 -7.57
CA TYR A 87 -5.17 -29.91 -7.27
C TYR A 87 -4.72 -29.71 -5.83
N TYR A 88 -3.66 -28.97 -5.64
CA TYR A 88 -3.09 -28.67 -4.34
C TYR A 88 -3.15 -27.15 -4.12
N GLY A 89 -3.53 -26.73 -2.92
CA GLY A 89 -3.58 -25.33 -2.55
C GLY A 89 -2.80 -25.04 -1.28
N LEU A 90 -2.19 -23.87 -1.23
CA LEU A 90 -1.47 -23.42 -0.04
C LEU A 90 -2.40 -23.36 1.19
N SER A 91 -3.67 -22.99 0.98
CA SER A 91 -4.73 -23.03 1.99
C SER A 91 -6.05 -23.49 1.37
N GLU A 92 -6.98 -23.89 2.25
CA GLU A 92 -8.34 -24.27 1.84
C GLU A 92 -9.03 -23.12 1.07
N GLN A 93 -8.91 -21.90 1.56
CA GLN A 93 -9.50 -20.70 0.96
C GLN A 93 -9.03 -20.46 -0.48
N ILE A 94 -7.74 -20.73 -0.75
CA ILE A 94 -7.18 -20.60 -2.10
C ILE A 94 -7.72 -21.70 -2.98
N ILE A 95 -7.63 -22.96 -2.54
CA ILE A 95 -7.95 -24.09 -3.44
C ILE A 95 -9.43 -24.21 -3.72
N LEU A 96 -10.31 -23.83 -2.81
CA LEU A 96 -11.75 -23.83 -3.07
C LEU A 96 -12.15 -22.91 -4.24
N TYR A 97 -11.32 -21.93 -4.57
CA TYR A 97 -11.56 -21.05 -5.70
C TYR A 97 -11.55 -21.77 -7.06
N ILE A 98 -10.94 -22.96 -7.15
CA ILE A 98 -10.98 -23.80 -8.39
C ILE A 98 -12.40 -24.19 -8.80
N GLN A 99 -13.38 -24.14 -7.89
CA GLN A 99 -14.77 -24.46 -8.19
C GLN A 99 -15.37 -23.58 -9.31
N ASN A 100 -14.80 -22.40 -9.52
CA ASN A 100 -15.18 -21.50 -10.62
C ASN A 100 -14.76 -22.02 -12.00
N PHE A 101 -13.85 -23.00 -12.05
CA PHE A 101 -13.24 -23.48 -13.30
C PHE A 101 -13.46 -24.96 -13.56
N VAL A 102 -13.51 -25.79 -12.50
CA VAL A 102 -13.67 -27.23 -12.58
C VAL A 102 -14.62 -27.76 -11.52
N GLN A 103 -15.24 -28.90 -11.80
CA GLN A 103 -16.08 -29.59 -10.83
C GLN A 103 -15.23 -30.03 -9.62
N TYR A 104 -15.56 -29.53 -8.45
CA TYR A 104 -14.90 -29.90 -7.21
C TYR A 104 -15.15 -31.37 -6.86
N ARG A 105 -14.05 -32.09 -6.62
CA ARG A 105 -14.09 -33.47 -6.18
C ARG A 105 -13.13 -33.64 -5.00
N LYS A 106 -13.64 -33.82 -3.78
CA LYS A 106 -12.86 -33.89 -2.53
C LYS A 106 -11.63 -34.81 -2.61
N ARG A 107 -11.72 -35.94 -3.29
CA ARG A 107 -10.62 -36.90 -3.45
C ARG A 107 -9.45 -36.43 -4.32
N LYS A 108 -9.61 -35.30 -5.03
CA LYS A 108 -8.60 -34.72 -5.94
C LYS A 108 -8.06 -33.37 -5.48
N VAL A 109 -8.55 -32.88 -4.33
CA VAL A 109 -8.22 -31.55 -3.84
C VAL A 109 -7.56 -31.69 -2.47
N PHE A 110 -6.37 -31.12 -2.34
CA PHE A 110 -5.52 -31.22 -1.16
C PHE A 110 -5.03 -29.80 -0.77
N PHE A 111 -4.82 -29.55 0.50
CA PHE A 111 -4.32 -28.25 0.97
C PHE A 111 -3.53 -28.36 2.28
N GLY A 112 -2.73 -27.34 2.56
CA GLY A 112 -2.06 -27.13 3.84
C GLY A 112 -3.01 -26.52 4.87
N SER A 113 -2.87 -26.87 6.14
CA SER A 113 -3.74 -26.39 7.23
C SER A 113 -3.42 -24.95 7.66
N SER A 114 -2.17 -24.53 7.61
CA SER A 114 -1.72 -23.20 8.08
C SER A 114 -1.53 -22.16 6.97
N GLY A 115 -1.71 -22.55 5.71
CA GLY A 115 -1.40 -21.67 4.58
C GLY A 115 0.10 -21.43 4.35
N ARG A 116 0.95 -22.33 4.84
CA ARG A 116 2.42 -22.27 4.69
C ARG A 116 2.94 -23.41 3.84
N TRP A 117 4.01 -23.16 3.10
CA TRP A 117 4.64 -24.14 2.22
C TRP A 117 5.10 -25.43 2.91
N PRO A 118 5.75 -25.41 4.09
CA PRO A 118 6.21 -26.63 4.73
C PRO A 118 5.11 -27.67 4.92
N GLU A 119 3.89 -27.26 5.30
CA GLU A 119 2.76 -28.17 5.50
C GLU A 119 2.18 -28.69 4.19
N LEU A 120 2.09 -27.82 3.18
CA LEU A 120 1.66 -28.24 1.85
C LEU A 120 2.64 -29.25 1.26
N VAL A 121 3.94 -29.03 1.41
CA VAL A 121 4.98 -29.95 0.97
C VAL A 121 4.89 -31.31 1.68
N GLN A 122 4.54 -31.35 2.97
CA GLN A 122 4.26 -32.61 3.68
C GLN A 122 3.04 -33.33 3.09
N THR A 123 2.01 -32.59 2.70
CA THR A 123 0.82 -33.16 2.03
C THR A 123 1.19 -33.69 0.63
N MET A 124 1.99 -32.96 -0.12
CA MET A 124 2.51 -33.38 -1.44
C MET A 124 3.38 -34.65 -1.30
N TYR A 125 4.20 -34.73 -0.26
CA TYR A 125 5.06 -35.89 0.00
C TYR A 125 4.30 -37.20 0.20
N LYS A 126 3.10 -37.15 0.76
CA LYS A 126 2.21 -38.33 0.83
C LYS A 126 1.82 -38.88 -0.55
N HIS A 127 1.96 -38.02 -1.57
CA HIS A 127 1.64 -38.35 -2.97
C HIS A 127 2.89 -38.16 -3.86
N LYS A 128 4.08 -38.56 -3.40
CA LYS A 128 5.37 -38.38 -4.08
C LYS A 128 5.48 -39.01 -5.48
N GLY A 129 4.52 -39.85 -5.83
CA GLY A 129 4.41 -40.41 -7.19
C GLY A 129 3.89 -39.43 -8.24
N GLU A 130 3.27 -38.33 -7.81
CA GLU A 130 2.74 -37.32 -8.71
C GLU A 130 3.86 -36.47 -9.30
N LYS A 131 3.57 -35.89 -10.49
CA LYS A 131 4.38 -34.86 -11.12
C LYS A 131 3.69 -33.52 -10.94
N PHE A 132 4.26 -32.64 -10.14
CA PHE A 132 3.63 -31.38 -9.74
C PHE A 132 3.99 -30.25 -10.69
N LEU A 133 3.00 -29.55 -11.21
CA LEU A 133 3.16 -28.25 -11.87
C LEU A 133 2.87 -27.14 -10.88
N ILE A 134 3.74 -26.15 -10.79
CA ILE A 134 3.62 -25.03 -9.85
C ILE A 134 3.54 -23.70 -10.62
N PRO A 135 2.34 -23.24 -10.96
CA PRO A 135 2.13 -21.91 -11.50
C PRO A 135 2.52 -20.83 -10.48
N GLN A 136 3.35 -19.89 -10.89
CA GLN A 136 3.85 -18.84 -10.01
C GLN A 136 4.02 -17.50 -10.73
N SER A 137 4.32 -16.45 -9.94
CA SER A 137 4.74 -15.15 -10.46
C SER A 137 6.18 -15.21 -10.97
N ASP A 138 6.55 -14.26 -11.80
CA ASP A 138 7.94 -13.99 -12.19
C ASP A 138 8.86 -13.71 -11.01
N VAL A 139 8.34 -13.04 -9.98
CA VAL A 139 9.06 -12.82 -8.71
C VAL A 139 8.63 -13.89 -7.70
N HIS A 140 9.53 -14.79 -7.34
CA HIS A 140 9.26 -15.88 -6.41
C HIS A 140 10.48 -16.17 -5.52
N SER A 141 10.21 -16.77 -4.35
CA SER A 141 11.24 -17.16 -3.39
C SER A 141 11.86 -18.50 -3.75
N THR A 142 13.17 -18.61 -3.63
CA THR A 142 13.92 -19.88 -3.75
C THR A 142 13.69 -20.83 -2.57
N GLU A 143 13.13 -20.35 -1.46
CA GLU A 143 12.81 -21.17 -0.28
C GLU A 143 11.91 -22.36 -0.63
N VAL A 144 10.93 -22.15 -1.51
CA VAL A 144 10.01 -23.20 -1.95
C VAL A 144 10.75 -24.30 -2.70
N GLN A 145 11.69 -23.95 -3.56
CA GLN A 145 12.53 -24.93 -4.29
C GLN A 145 13.30 -25.79 -3.31
N ASN A 146 13.97 -25.18 -2.34
CA ASN A 146 14.76 -25.91 -1.33
C ASN A 146 13.91 -26.94 -0.57
N LEU A 147 12.67 -26.56 -0.19
CA LEU A 147 11.73 -27.47 0.49
C LEU A 147 11.29 -28.65 -0.38
N LEU A 148 11.07 -28.43 -1.66
CA LEU A 148 10.65 -29.47 -2.61
C LEU A 148 11.82 -30.41 -2.94
N ASP A 149 13.03 -29.86 -3.11
CA ASP A 149 14.25 -30.62 -3.39
C ASP A 149 14.67 -31.48 -2.20
N GLU A 150 14.57 -30.96 -0.98
CA GLU A 150 14.80 -31.72 0.26
C GLU A 150 13.92 -33.00 0.32
N LYS A 151 12.66 -32.87 -0.10
CA LYS A 151 11.72 -33.99 -0.14
C LYS A 151 11.80 -34.83 -1.42
N LYS A 152 12.70 -34.50 -2.35
CA LYS A 152 12.89 -35.18 -3.65
C LYS A 152 11.59 -35.35 -4.43
N LEU A 153 10.76 -34.31 -4.43
CA LEU A 153 9.49 -34.28 -5.19
C LEU A 153 9.80 -34.01 -6.67
N LYS A 154 8.98 -34.59 -7.55
CA LYS A 154 9.03 -34.29 -8.99
C LYS A 154 8.16 -33.08 -9.28
N TYR A 155 8.74 -31.95 -9.60
CA TYR A 155 8.01 -30.73 -9.87
C TYR A 155 8.58 -29.93 -11.03
N THR A 156 7.76 -29.09 -11.60
CA THR A 156 8.13 -28.05 -12.58
C THR A 156 7.49 -26.75 -12.16
N GLN A 157 8.28 -25.71 -12.04
CA GLN A 157 7.79 -24.35 -11.84
C GLN A 157 7.60 -23.67 -13.18
N CYS A 158 6.56 -22.86 -13.31
CA CYS A 158 6.34 -22.06 -14.50
C CYS A 158 5.75 -20.71 -14.15
N VAL A 159 6.25 -19.68 -14.80
CA VAL A 159 5.69 -18.33 -14.68
C VAL A 159 4.40 -18.28 -15.50
N MET A 160 3.31 -17.85 -14.88
CA MET A 160 2.02 -17.69 -15.54
C MET A 160 1.45 -16.28 -15.41
N TYR A 161 1.99 -15.49 -14.51
CA TYR A 161 1.62 -14.09 -14.30
C TYR A 161 2.81 -13.31 -13.74
N ARG A 162 2.72 -12.01 -13.83
CA ARG A 162 3.72 -11.08 -13.28
C ARG A 162 3.06 -9.92 -12.55
N THR A 163 3.78 -9.33 -11.61
CA THR A 163 3.39 -8.09 -11.00
C THR A 163 4.04 -6.94 -11.75
N VAL A 164 3.22 -6.11 -12.38
CA VAL A 164 3.68 -4.96 -13.15
C VAL A 164 3.26 -3.65 -12.51
N CYS A 165 4.02 -2.60 -12.79
CA CYS A 165 3.65 -1.25 -12.42
C CYS A 165 2.30 -0.89 -13.07
N ASN A 166 1.43 -0.25 -12.30
CA ASN A 166 0.21 0.36 -12.78
C ASN A 166 0.44 1.87 -12.75
N PRO A 167 0.80 2.49 -13.89
CA PRO A 167 1.19 3.88 -13.90
C PRO A 167 0.02 4.77 -13.48
N LEU A 168 0.32 5.73 -12.62
CA LEU A 168 -0.63 6.75 -12.21
C LEU A 168 -0.76 7.83 -13.28
N SER A 169 -1.92 8.47 -13.33
CA SER A 169 -2.10 9.67 -14.14
C SER A 169 -1.22 10.82 -13.62
N ALA A 170 -0.85 11.75 -14.48
CA ALA A 170 -0.04 12.90 -14.09
C ALA A 170 -0.65 13.74 -12.96
N ASP A 171 -1.98 13.72 -12.84
CA ASP A 171 -2.72 14.48 -11.83
C ASP A 171 -2.99 13.68 -10.54
N ALA A 172 -2.58 12.42 -10.45
CA ALA A 172 -2.91 11.55 -9.33
C ALA A 172 -2.35 12.03 -7.98
N LEU A 173 -1.24 12.75 -8.01
CA LEU A 173 -0.63 13.34 -6.81
C LEU A 173 -1.08 14.80 -6.55
N ARG A 174 -1.99 15.34 -7.39
CA ARG A 174 -2.51 16.69 -7.17
C ARG A 174 -3.33 16.72 -5.86
N ASP A 175 -2.98 17.68 -5.01
CA ASP A 175 -3.62 17.90 -3.71
C ASP A 175 -3.54 16.70 -2.74
N VAL A 176 -2.63 15.75 -2.98
CA VAL A 176 -2.35 14.63 -2.08
C VAL A 176 -1.39 15.09 -0.99
N ASP A 177 -1.81 14.95 0.27
CA ASP A 177 -1.00 15.29 1.43
C ASP A 177 -0.18 14.10 1.95
N MET A 178 -0.67 12.86 1.73
CA MET A 178 0.02 11.64 2.16
C MET A 178 -0.15 10.51 1.13
N VAL A 179 0.93 9.77 0.87
CA VAL A 179 0.91 8.53 0.06
C VAL A 179 1.28 7.35 0.94
N VAL A 180 0.45 6.31 0.88
CA VAL A 180 0.63 5.07 1.65
C VAL A 180 1.07 3.93 0.73
N LEU A 181 2.26 3.38 0.97
CA LEU A 181 2.90 2.34 0.17
C LEU A 181 2.95 1.01 0.94
N PHE A 182 2.65 -0.10 0.25
CA PHE A 182 2.55 -1.43 0.87
C PHE A 182 3.59 -2.42 0.37
N THR A 183 4.24 -2.14 -0.75
CA THR A 183 5.17 -3.08 -1.39
C THR A 183 6.35 -2.35 -2.03
N PRO A 184 7.53 -2.99 -2.13
CA PRO A 184 8.66 -2.45 -2.90
C PRO A 184 8.30 -2.15 -4.36
N ALA A 185 7.49 -3.00 -4.99
CA ALA A 185 6.99 -2.78 -6.35
C ALA A 185 6.13 -1.52 -6.45
N GLY A 186 5.35 -1.19 -5.40
CA GLY A 186 4.60 0.07 -5.31
C GLY A 186 5.50 1.30 -5.23
N VAL A 187 6.62 1.22 -4.49
CA VAL A 187 7.64 2.27 -4.46
C VAL A 187 8.22 2.51 -5.86
N HIS A 188 8.62 1.43 -6.53
CA HIS A 188 9.15 1.51 -7.89
C HIS A 188 8.11 2.07 -8.87
N SER A 189 6.85 1.66 -8.77
CA SER A 189 5.77 2.16 -9.61
C SER A 189 5.52 3.66 -9.43
N LEU A 190 5.55 4.15 -8.18
CA LEU A 190 5.45 5.59 -7.88
C LEU A 190 6.55 6.38 -8.58
N LEU A 191 7.81 5.96 -8.42
CA LEU A 191 8.97 6.63 -9.01
C LEU A 191 9.02 6.50 -10.54
N THR A 192 8.52 5.41 -11.10
CA THR A 192 8.38 5.25 -12.55
C THR A 192 7.30 6.16 -13.12
N SER A 193 6.18 6.32 -12.41
CA SER A 193 5.09 7.22 -12.82
C SER A 193 5.48 8.69 -12.69
N PHE A 194 6.34 9.03 -11.73
CA PHE A 194 6.81 10.38 -11.45
C PHE A 194 8.33 10.39 -11.31
N PRO A 195 9.10 10.38 -12.42
CA PRO A 195 10.57 10.37 -12.37
C PRO A 195 11.17 11.60 -11.64
N ASP A 196 10.49 12.74 -11.72
CA ASP A 196 10.87 13.98 -11.04
C ASP A 196 10.20 14.16 -9.67
N PHE A 197 9.71 13.06 -9.06
CA PHE A 197 9.04 13.12 -7.77
C PHE A 197 9.95 13.74 -6.70
N LYS A 198 9.55 14.91 -6.24
CA LYS A 198 10.19 15.57 -5.10
C LYS A 198 9.23 15.55 -3.92
N GLN A 199 9.65 14.90 -2.87
CA GLN A 199 8.92 14.87 -1.62
C GLN A 199 9.02 16.24 -0.93
N SER A 200 8.23 17.23 -1.38
CA SER A 200 8.22 18.56 -0.78
C SER A 200 7.30 18.63 0.43
N ASN A 201 5.99 18.55 0.19
CA ASN A 201 4.95 18.62 1.23
C ASN A 201 4.17 17.34 1.38
N VAL A 202 4.43 16.32 0.55
CA VAL A 202 3.74 15.03 0.59
C VAL A 202 4.38 14.15 1.67
N ARG A 203 3.57 13.69 2.62
CA ARG A 203 3.99 12.71 3.62
C ARG A 203 4.02 11.33 3.00
N LEU A 204 5.00 10.52 3.40
CA LEU A 204 5.08 9.12 2.94
C LEU A 204 4.90 8.17 4.11
N ALA A 205 3.99 7.22 3.93
CA ALA A 205 3.73 6.16 4.87
C ALA A 205 4.05 4.80 4.24
N CYS A 206 4.61 3.88 5.01
CA CYS A 206 4.90 2.53 4.53
C CYS A 206 4.34 1.43 5.46
N PHE A 207 4.03 0.31 4.86
CA PHE A 207 3.67 -0.91 5.57
C PHE A 207 4.66 -2.04 5.28
N GLY A 208 5.33 -2.53 6.33
CA GLY A 208 6.27 -3.65 6.27
C GLY A 208 7.72 -3.26 6.00
N ALA A 209 8.64 -4.04 6.58
CA ALA A 209 10.08 -3.77 6.54
C ALA A 209 10.68 -3.78 5.11
N ALA A 210 10.16 -4.62 4.22
CA ALA A 210 10.62 -4.67 2.83
C ALA A 210 10.29 -3.37 2.07
N THR A 211 9.10 -2.78 2.32
CA THR A 211 8.68 -1.50 1.73
C THR A 211 9.50 -0.36 2.30
N GLN A 212 9.72 -0.36 3.62
CA GLN A 212 10.57 0.62 4.29
C GLN A 212 11.97 0.63 3.66
N LYS A 213 12.62 -0.53 3.55
CA LYS A 213 13.94 -0.67 2.94
C LYS A 213 13.98 -0.13 1.51
N ALA A 214 12.98 -0.46 0.68
CA ALA A 214 12.90 0.03 -0.69
C ALA A 214 12.75 1.56 -0.77
N MET A 215 12.03 2.18 0.16
CA MET A 215 11.91 3.64 0.23
C MET A 215 13.23 4.29 0.68
N GLU A 216 13.93 3.72 1.66
CA GLU A 216 15.23 4.17 2.13
C GLU A 216 16.29 4.07 1.00
N GLU A 217 16.32 2.96 0.27
CA GLU A 217 17.19 2.78 -0.90
C GLU A 217 16.90 3.77 -2.02
N ALA A 218 15.66 4.20 -2.15
CA ALA A 218 15.22 5.23 -3.10
C ALA A 218 15.48 6.66 -2.60
N GLY A 219 16.03 6.85 -1.40
CA GLY A 219 16.29 8.16 -0.80
C GLY A 219 15.04 8.93 -0.37
N LEU A 220 13.91 8.23 -0.15
CA LEU A 220 12.66 8.83 0.29
C LEU A 220 12.61 8.92 1.83
N ALA A 221 12.19 10.07 2.35
CA ALA A 221 11.95 10.24 3.77
C ALA A 221 10.61 9.60 4.17
N ILE A 222 10.59 8.82 5.25
CA ILE A 222 9.39 8.10 5.70
C ILE A 222 8.82 8.82 6.92
N ASP A 223 7.60 9.32 6.81
CA ASP A 223 6.92 10.02 7.89
C ASP A 223 6.16 9.06 8.82
N LEU A 224 5.71 7.90 8.29
CA LEU A 224 4.91 6.92 9.03
C LEU A 224 5.32 5.49 8.67
N ILE A 225 5.65 4.70 9.67
CA ILE A 225 6.03 3.28 9.51
C ILE A 225 5.00 2.41 10.23
N ALA A 226 4.52 1.36 9.55
CA ALA A 226 3.70 0.32 10.14
C ALA A 226 4.16 -1.07 9.64
N PRO A 227 3.95 -2.15 10.40
CA PRO A 227 3.40 -2.19 11.75
C PRO A 227 4.40 -1.77 12.82
N THR A 228 3.89 -1.19 13.92
CA THR A 228 4.66 -0.95 15.14
C THR A 228 3.95 -1.62 16.33
N PRO A 229 4.64 -1.83 17.48
CA PRO A 229 3.99 -2.43 18.65
C PRO A 229 2.74 -1.68 19.13
N GLY A 230 2.67 -0.36 18.93
CA GLY A 230 1.51 0.47 19.27
C GLY A 230 0.47 0.60 18.17
N ALA A 231 0.80 0.24 16.93
CA ALA A 231 -0.06 0.35 15.75
C ALA A 231 0.18 -0.82 14.80
N PRO A 232 -0.49 -1.97 15.01
CA PRO A 232 -0.27 -3.19 14.22
C PRO A 232 -0.82 -3.11 12.79
N SER A 233 -1.62 -2.11 12.47
CA SER A 233 -2.16 -1.87 11.12
C SER A 233 -1.84 -0.47 10.62
N ILE A 234 -1.79 -0.31 9.31
CA ILE A 234 -1.56 1.00 8.69
C ILE A 234 -2.68 2.00 9.02
N THR A 235 -3.92 1.54 9.10
CA THR A 235 -5.08 2.36 9.47
C THR A 235 -4.93 2.90 10.90
N LYS A 236 -4.45 2.07 11.84
CA LYS A 236 -4.20 2.51 13.21
C LYS A 236 -3.06 3.53 13.28
N SER A 237 -2.00 3.32 12.50
CA SER A 237 -0.89 4.28 12.41
C SER A 237 -1.34 5.62 11.83
N ILE A 238 -2.16 5.60 10.77
CA ILE A 238 -2.74 6.82 10.18
C ILE A 238 -3.64 7.53 11.20
N GLU A 239 -4.49 6.79 11.91
CA GLU A 239 -5.36 7.37 12.94
C GLU A 239 -4.56 8.10 14.02
N GLN A 240 -3.51 7.47 14.56
CA GLN A 240 -2.63 8.07 15.56
C GLN A 240 -1.93 9.32 15.03
N TYR A 241 -1.42 9.26 13.80
CA TYR A 241 -0.76 10.39 13.16
C TYR A 241 -1.71 11.59 13.00
N LEU A 242 -2.93 11.37 12.53
CA LEU A 242 -3.94 12.41 12.39
C LEU A 242 -4.38 13.00 13.73
N GLU A 243 -4.40 12.19 14.80
CA GLU A 243 -4.70 12.65 16.15
C GLU A 243 -3.59 13.55 16.69
N GLU A 244 -2.34 13.20 16.47
CA GLU A 244 -1.19 14.03 16.86
C GLU A 244 -1.15 15.35 16.08
N GLU A 245 -1.42 15.33 14.79
CA GLU A 245 -1.53 16.54 13.95
C GLU A 245 -2.63 17.48 14.47
N LYS A 246 -3.81 16.94 14.82
CA LYS A 246 -4.89 17.75 15.44
C LYS A 246 -4.47 18.39 16.76
N LYS A 247 -3.74 17.67 17.60
CA LYS A 247 -3.23 18.21 18.88
C LYS A 247 -2.24 19.35 18.65
N LYS A 248 -1.27 19.16 17.75
CA LYS A 248 -0.29 20.20 17.37
C LYS A 248 -0.95 21.46 16.81
N ASP A 249 -1.95 21.31 15.96
CA ASP A 249 -2.69 22.45 15.41
C ASP A 249 -3.52 23.18 16.46
N ALA A 250 -4.11 22.46 17.42
CA ALA A 250 -4.85 23.07 18.52
C ALA A 250 -3.91 23.88 19.45
N GLU A 251 -2.74 23.35 19.77
CA GLU A 251 -1.71 24.03 20.57
C GLU A 251 -1.16 25.27 19.84
N ALA A 252 -0.90 25.17 18.54
CA ALA A 252 -0.42 26.28 17.72
C ALA A 252 -1.46 27.42 17.66
N LYS A 253 -2.76 27.11 17.57
CA LYS A 253 -3.86 28.08 17.60
C LYS A 253 -3.97 28.73 18.98
N ALA A 254 -3.88 27.95 20.06
CA ALA A 254 -3.90 28.48 21.44
C ALA A 254 -2.74 29.42 21.73
N THR A 255 -1.56 29.12 21.19
CA THR A 255 -0.36 29.98 21.36
C THR A 255 -0.48 31.28 20.54
N LYS A 256 -1.07 31.24 19.35
CA LYS A 256 -1.36 32.45 18.54
C LYS A 256 -2.39 33.36 19.21
N THR A 257 -3.44 32.77 19.80
CA THR A 257 -4.48 33.54 20.53
C THR A 257 -3.93 34.21 21.77
N LYS A 258 -3.05 33.53 22.53
CA LYS A 258 -2.35 34.13 23.69
C LYS A 258 -1.42 35.28 23.28
N LYS A 259 -0.75 35.19 22.13
CA LYS A 259 0.13 36.27 21.62
C LYS A 259 -0.65 37.49 21.15
N THR A 260 -1.86 37.30 20.62
CA THR A 260 -2.73 38.40 20.12
C THR A 260 -3.41 39.13 21.29
N THR A 261 -3.79 38.41 22.36
CA THR A 261 -4.34 39.01 23.58
C THR A 261 -3.30 39.76 24.38
N ALA A 262 -2.03 39.26 24.45
CA ALA A 262 -0.94 39.97 25.08
C ALA A 262 -0.56 41.28 24.34
N LYS A 263 -0.64 41.29 23.00
CA LYS A 263 -0.35 42.48 22.19
C LYS A 263 -1.46 43.54 22.26
N LYS A 264 -2.72 43.15 22.59
CA LYS A 264 -3.85 44.05 22.76
C LYS A 264 -3.93 44.65 24.17
N ALA A 265 -3.27 43.99 25.17
CA ALA A 265 -3.18 44.50 26.55
C ALA A 265 -2.07 45.54 26.76
N THR A 266 -1.07 45.60 25.87
CA THR A 266 0.05 46.57 25.97
C THR A 266 -0.21 47.89 25.25
N THR A 267 -1.29 48.03 24.48
CA THR A 267 -1.67 49.27 23.79
C THR A 267 -2.75 50.09 24.52
N ALA A 268 -3.20 49.67 25.71
CA ALA A 268 -4.30 50.31 26.44
C ALA A 268 -3.87 50.97 27.80
N LYS A 269 -2.61 51.40 27.91
CA LYS A 269 -2.17 52.19 29.10
C LYS A 269 -1.22 53.31 28.66
N ALA A 270 -1.81 54.46 28.31
CA ALA A 270 -1.14 55.76 28.44
C ALA A 270 -2.03 56.65 29.31
N PRO A 271 -1.54 57.19 30.42
CA PRO A 271 -2.34 57.97 31.36
C PRO A 271 -2.40 59.43 30.92
N ALA A 272 -3.61 59.96 30.92
CA ALA A 272 -3.87 61.40 30.86
C ALA A 272 -3.26 62.10 32.08
N LYS A 273 -2.44 63.11 31.85
CA LYS A 273 -2.05 64.06 32.89
C LYS A 273 -2.59 65.44 32.54
N LYS A 274 -3.29 65.98 33.55
CA LYS A 274 -4.04 67.24 33.65
C LYS A 274 -3.28 68.48 33.26
N ALA A 275 -4.01 69.40 32.69
CA ALA A 275 -3.73 70.80 32.52
C ALA A 275 -3.55 71.56 33.84
N ALA A 276 -2.66 72.51 33.90
CA ALA A 276 -2.77 73.67 34.78
C ALA A 276 -2.21 74.92 34.08
N THR A 277 -3.10 75.81 33.95
CA THR A 277 -3.10 77.22 33.65
C THR A 277 -1.85 78.00 34.07
N THR A 278 -1.27 78.89 33.27
CA THR A 278 -1.18 80.30 33.64
C THR A 278 -0.77 81.21 32.46
N THR A 279 -1.52 82.26 32.36
CA THR A 279 -1.50 83.51 31.64
C THR A 279 -0.13 84.21 31.47
N LYS A 280 0.06 84.89 30.41
CA LYS A 280 0.27 86.32 30.11
C LYS A 280 1.36 86.70 29.13
N LYS A 281 0.92 87.54 28.25
CA LYS A 281 1.50 88.78 27.65
C LYS A 281 2.56 88.64 26.55
N ALA A 282 2.08 88.98 25.43
CA ALA A 282 2.27 90.22 24.66
C ALA A 282 3.64 90.44 24.09
N ALA A 283 3.64 90.64 22.90
CA ALA A 283 4.03 91.80 22.11
C ALA A 283 5.01 91.56 20.92
N THR A 284 4.48 91.93 19.80
CA THR A 284 5.13 92.74 18.70
C THR A 284 6.42 92.22 18.05
N ALA A 285 6.34 92.01 16.87
CA ALA A 285 6.53 92.91 15.71
C ALA A 285 7.57 92.36 14.69
N LYS A 286 7.15 92.48 13.46
CA LYS A 286 7.90 92.91 12.24
C LYS A 286 9.01 92.00 11.73
N ALA A 287 8.78 91.44 10.63
CA ALA A 287 8.98 92.03 9.32
C ALA A 287 10.28 91.56 8.64
N LYS A 288 10.07 91.18 7.43
CA LYS A 288 10.88 91.42 6.20
C LYS A 288 11.86 90.32 5.80
N LYS A 289 11.51 89.86 4.62
CA LYS A 289 12.36 89.74 3.43
C LYS A 289 13.59 88.83 3.57
N GLU A 290 13.77 87.88 2.73
CA GLU A 290 13.78 87.87 1.27
C GLU A 290 13.34 86.45 0.79
#